data_aebe6157ee449b1cea4769cf8663cf5f
#
_entry.id   aebe6157ee449b1cea4769cf8663cf5f
#
_cell.length_a   1.000
_cell.length_b   1.000
_cell.length_c   1.000
_cell.angle_alpha   90.00
_cell.angle_beta   90.00
_cell.angle_gamma   90.00
#
_symmetry.space_group_name_H-M   'P 1'
#
loop_
_entity.id
_entity.type
_entity.pdbx_description
1 polymer ?
#
loop_
_entity_poly.entity_id
_entity_poly.type
_entity_poly.pdbx_seq_one_letter_code
_entity_poly.pdbx_strand_id
1 'polypeptide(L)'
;MLSKEITPIQEGVNRRFFEAVAELELLGRLRSLSSFCADSGLSAPRYRELRAKYGVSPVADAACRYTYVETEALYYLVTKYRVSPGWLLAGRGKMLRK
;
A
#
# COMPACT_ATOMS: atom_id res chain seq x y z
N MET A 1 3.47 10.02 27.89
CA MET A 1 3.71 10.09 26.44
C MET A 1 2.97 8.95 25.75
N LEU A 2 2.40 9.26 24.66
CA LEU A 2 1.60 8.29 23.95
C LEU A 2 2.34 7.80 22.74
N SER A 3 2.54 6.52 22.65
CA SER A 3 3.04 5.93 21.42
C SER A 3 1.88 5.91 20.42
N LYS A 4 2.20 6.14 19.18
CA LYS A 4 1.21 6.03 18.12
C LYS A 4 1.07 4.58 17.77
N GLU A 5 -0.11 4.05 18.06
CA GLU A 5 -0.40 2.67 17.72
C GLU A 5 -1.30 2.66 16.50
N ILE A 6 -0.93 1.83 15.57
CA ILE A 6 -1.73 1.67 14.37
C ILE A 6 -3.01 0.91 14.73
N THR A 7 -4.14 1.35 14.17
CA THR A 7 -5.39 0.63 14.38
C THR A 7 -5.43 -0.60 13.46
N PRO A 8 -6.20 -1.62 13.84
CA PRO A 8 -6.36 -2.78 12.94
C PRO A 8 -6.91 -2.38 11.56
N ILE A 9 -7.77 -1.37 11.51
CA ILE A 9 -8.31 -0.90 10.25
C ILE A 9 -7.19 -0.33 9.38
N GLN A 10 -6.36 0.54 9.96
CA GLN A 10 -5.28 1.15 9.20
C GLN A 10 -4.24 0.10 8.77
N GLU A 11 -3.94 -0.84 9.65
CA GLU A 11 -3.00 -1.90 9.31
C GLU A 11 -3.54 -2.73 8.14
N GLY A 12 -4.84 -3.03 8.17
CA GLY A 12 -5.45 -3.77 7.06
C GLY A 12 -5.35 -3.03 5.74
N VAL A 13 -5.60 -1.71 5.76
CA VAL A 13 -5.47 -0.89 4.55
C VAL A 13 -4.02 -0.91 4.05
N ASN A 14 -3.05 -0.72 4.97
CA ASN A 14 -1.64 -0.73 4.59
C ASN A 14 -1.26 -2.05 3.92
N ARG A 15 -1.66 -3.17 4.51
CA ARG A 15 -1.31 -4.48 3.96
C ARG A 15 -1.97 -4.73 2.62
N ARG A 16 -3.23 -4.34 2.47
CA ARG A 16 -3.91 -4.51 1.18
C ARG A 16 -3.31 -3.63 0.10
N PHE A 17 -2.85 -2.42 0.47
CA PHE A 17 -2.14 -1.58 -0.49
C PHE A 17 -0.95 -2.34 -1.11
N PHE A 18 -0.12 -2.95 -0.26
CA PHE A 18 1.06 -3.65 -0.76
C PHE A 18 0.73 -4.97 -1.43
N GLU A 19 -0.37 -5.64 -1.04
CA GLU A 19 -0.86 -6.79 -1.78
C GLU A 19 -1.22 -6.40 -3.21
N ALA A 20 -1.91 -5.26 -3.36
CA ALA A 20 -2.28 -4.78 -4.68
C ALA A 20 -1.06 -4.41 -5.51
N VAL A 21 -0.09 -3.73 -4.91
CA VAL A 21 1.15 -3.36 -5.61
C VAL A 21 1.84 -4.63 -6.10
N ALA A 22 1.96 -5.64 -5.25
CA ALA A 22 2.62 -6.90 -5.63
C ALA A 22 1.87 -7.59 -6.77
N GLU A 23 0.55 -7.62 -6.71
CA GLU A 23 -0.25 -8.24 -7.75
C GLU A 23 -0.10 -7.51 -9.08
N LEU A 24 -0.14 -6.18 -9.03
CA LEU A 24 0.02 -5.38 -10.25
C LEU A 24 1.40 -5.56 -10.87
N GLU A 25 2.43 -5.72 -10.04
CA GLU A 25 3.76 -6.02 -10.54
C GLU A 25 3.79 -7.38 -11.24
N LEU A 26 3.15 -8.39 -10.64
CA LEU A 26 3.08 -9.72 -11.25
C LEU A 26 2.33 -9.70 -12.57
N LEU A 27 1.30 -8.87 -12.66
CA LEU A 27 0.51 -8.76 -13.89
C LEU A 27 1.18 -7.91 -14.96
N GLY A 28 2.33 -7.30 -14.64
CA GLY A 28 3.02 -6.44 -15.56
C GLY A 28 2.36 -5.08 -15.76
N ARG A 29 1.44 -4.70 -14.88
CA ARG A 29 0.73 -3.43 -14.97
C ARG A 29 1.42 -2.31 -14.23
N LEU A 30 2.35 -2.66 -13.35
CA LEU A 30 3.11 -1.72 -12.55
C LEU A 30 4.56 -2.17 -12.58
N ARG A 31 5.47 -1.25 -12.91
CA ARG A 31 6.88 -1.60 -13.00
C ARG A 31 7.47 -1.88 -11.61
N SER A 32 7.25 -0.98 -10.67
CA SER A 32 7.82 -1.12 -9.33
C SER A 32 7.16 -0.12 -8.40
N LEU A 33 7.34 -0.34 -7.10
CA LEU A 33 6.88 0.61 -6.11
C LEU A 33 7.53 1.97 -6.29
N SER A 34 8.83 2.00 -6.61
CA SER A 34 9.53 3.27 -6.84
C SER A 34 8.95 4.01 -8.03
N SER A 35 8.62 3.30 -9.10
CA SER A 35 7.98 3.88 -10.28
C SER A 35 6.61 4.45 -9.92
N PHE A 36 5.84 3.71 -9.14
CA PHE A 36 4.54 4.17 -8.69
C PHE A 36 4.67 5.48 -7.90
N CYS A 37 5.64 5.54 -6.98
CA CYS A 37 5.85 6.73 -6.17
C CYS A 37 6.27 7.91 -7.02
N ALA A 38 7.18 7.68 -7.98
CA ALA A 38 7.64 8.76 -8.86
C ALA A 38 6.50 9.33 -9.69
N ASP A 39 5.67 8.45 -10.24
CA ASP A 39 4.55 8.88 -11.09
C ASP A 39 3.46 9.59 -10.30
N SER A 40 3.36 9.29 -9.03
CA SER A 40 2.30 9.81 -8.17
C SER A 40 2.75 10.95 -7.27
N GLY A 41 4.02 11.35 -7.36
CA GLY A 41 4.54 12.42 -6.51
C GLY A 41 4.69 12.03 -5.05
N LEU A 42 4.90 10.74 -4.77
CA LEU A 42 5.01 10.23 -3.42
C LEU A 42 6.46 9.94 -3.08
N SER A 43 6.76 9.86 -1.78
CA SER A 43 8.12 9.61 -1.31
C SER A 43 8.45 8.12 -1.40
N ALA A 44 9.34 7.76 -2.30
CA ALA A 44 9.77 6.36 -2.42
C ALA A 44 10.42 5.83 -1.13
N PRO A 45 11.29 6.60 -0.43
CA PRO A 45 11.83 6.09 0.84
C PRO A 45 10.76 5.78 1.87
N ARG A 46 9.73 6.63 1.97
CA ARG A 46 8.63 6.38 2.89
C ARG A 46 7.94 5.06 2.59
N TYR A 47 7.68 4.79 1.32
CA TYR A 47 6.95 3.58 0.93
C TYR A 47 7.81 2.33 1.01
N ARG A 48 9.12 2.45 0.87
CA ARG A 48 10.01 1.33 1.13
C ARG A 48 9.98 0.94 2.61
N GLU A 49 9.97 1.93 3.52
CA GLU A 49 9.84 1.63 4.95
C GLU A 49 8.50 0.98 5.27
N LEU A 50 7.43 1.52 4.72
CA LEU A 50 6.10 0.95 4.93
C LEU A 50 6.03 -0.48 4.41
N ARG A 51 6.61 -0.74 3.23
CA ARG A 51 6.59 -2.09 2.65
C ARG A 51 7.40 -3.07 3.51
N ALA A 52 8.50 -2.62 4.07
CA ALA A 52 9.31 -3.49 4.93
C ALA A 52 8.51 -3.97 6.14
N LYS A 53 7.57 -3.15 6.61
CA LYS A 53 6.78 -3.52 7.78
C LYS A 53 5.44 -4.15 7.42
N TYR A 54 4.76 -3.63 6.40
CA TYR A 54 3.39 -4.03 6.08
C TYR A 54 3.25 -4.77 4.75
N GLY A 55 4.34 -5.01 4.05
CA GLY A 55 4.28 -5.66 2.75
C GLY A 55 4.02 -7.15 2.83
N VAL A 56 3.96 -7.79 1.67
CA VAL A 56 3.67 -9.22 1.59
C VAL A 56 4.81 -10.08 2.11
N SER A 57 6.02 -9.53 2.18
CA SER A 57 7.19 -10.23 2.73
C SER A 57 7.86 -9.30 3.72
N PRO A 58 7.26 -9.09 4.89
CA PRO A 58 7.80 -8.10 5.82
C PRO A 58 9.15 -8.53 6.39
N VAL A 59 9.97 -7.52 6.63
CA VAL A 59 11.29 -7.73 7.23
C VAL A 59 11.12 -7.76 8.74
N ALA A 60 11.74 -8.77 9.39
CA ALA A 60 11.68 -8.88 10.85
C ALA A 60 12.32 -7.64 11.48
N ASP A 61 11.66 -7.10 12.51
CA ASP A 61 12.14 -5.94 13.26
C ASP A 61 12.38 -4.71 12.39
N ALA A 62 11.63 -4.58 11.29
CA ALA A 62 11.78 -3.42 10.44
C ALA A 62 11.40 -2.15 11.21
N ALA A 63 12.30 -1.17 11.18
CA ALA A 63 12.03 0.14 11.75
C ALA A 63 11.24 0.94 10.73
N CYS A 64 10.08 1.42 11.13
CA CYS A 64 9.24 2.22 10.25
C CYS A 64 8.70 3.41 11.02
N ARG A 65 8.99 4.59 10.52
CA ARG A 65 8.56 5.84 11.15
C ARG A 65 7.11 6.19 10.81
N TYR A 66 6.52 5.49 9.87
CA TYR A 66 5.22 5.83 9.32
C TYR A 66 4.19 4.80 9.74
N THR A 67 2.95 5.26 9.89
CA THR A 67 1.88 4.39 10.35
C THR A 67 0.76 4.21 9.34
N TYR A 68 0.81 4.94 8.22
CA TYR A 68 -0.28 4.81 7.25
C TYR A 68 0.19 5.07 5.83
N VAL A 69 -0.46 4.38 4.91
CA VAL A 69 -0.37 4.68 3.48
C VAL A 69 -1.25 5.89 3.21
N GLU A 70 -0.70 6.88 2.52
CA GLU A 70 -1.39 8.15 2.29
C GLU A 70 -2.62 7.96 1.41
N THR A 71 -3.61 8.81 1.62
CA THR A 71 -4.83 8.79 0.81
C THR A 71 -4.51 8.91 -0.67
N GLU A 72 -3.52 9.74 -1.03
CA GLU A 72 -3.13 9.90 -2.42
C GLU A 72 -2.68 8.58 -3.05
N ALA A 73 -1.95 7.77 -2.29
CA ALA A 73 -1.50 6.47 -2.80
C ALA A 73 -2.70 5.56 -3.05
N LEU A 74 -3.65 5.55 -2.13
CA LEU A 74 -4.87 4.75 -2.28
C LEU A 74 -5.67 5.23 -3.49
N TYR A 75 -5.80 6.54 -3.63
CA TYR A 75 -6.53 7.15 -4.74
C TYR A 75 -5.97 6.71 -6.08
N TYR A 76 -4.64 6.74 -6.22
CA TYR A 76 -4.03 6.37 -7.50
C TYR A 76 -4.17 4.88 -7.81
N LEU A 77 -4.12 4.02 -6.79
CA LEU A 77 -4.41 2.61 -7.03
C LEU A 77 -5.82 2.41 -7.58
N VAL A 78 -6.78 3.13 -7.01
CA VAL A 78 -8.17 3.00 -7.44
C VAL A 78 -8.38 3.57 -8.84
N THR A 79 -7.84 4.76 -9.10
CA THR A 79 -8.16 5.47 -10.35
C THR A 79 -7.28 5.07 -11.52
N LYS A 80 -6.01 4.75 -11.28
CA LYS A 80 -5.09 4.42 -12.37
C LYS A 80 -4.96 2.93 -12.60
N TYR A 81 -5.13 2.13 -11.57
CA TYR A 81 -4.86 0.70 -11.67
C TYR A 81 -6.08 -0.17 -11.44
N ARG A 82 -7.24 0.45 -11.26
CA ARG A 82 -8.53 -0.22 -11.16
C ARG A 82 -8.65 -1.14 -9.96
N VAL A 83 -7.94 -0.82 -8.90
CA VAL A 83 -8.09 -1.54 -7.64
C VAL A 83 -9.43 -1.14 -7.04
N SER A 84 -10.19 -2.12 -6.54
CA SER A 84 -11.50 -1.86 -5.97
C SER A 84 -11.38 -1.11 -4.65
N PRO A 85 -12.05 0.05 -4.51
CA PRO A 85 -12.01 0.76 -3.22
C PRO A 85 -12.63 -0.04 -2.09
N GLY A 86 -13.67 -0.83 -2.37
CA GLY A 86 -14.28 -1.66 -1.34
C GLY A 86 -13.31 -2.72 -0.81
N TRP A 87 -12.56 -3.33 -1.72
CA TRP A 87 -11.54 -4.29 -1.30
C TRP A 87 -10.40 -3.59 -0.55
N LEU A 88 -9.91 -2.47 -1.11
CA LEU A 88 -8.75 -1.79 -0.54
C LEU A 88 -9.03 -1.28 0.87
N LEU A 89 -10.19 -0.68 1.08
CA LEU A 89 -10.51 -0.07 2.37
C LEU A 89 -11.16 -1.02 3.35
N ALA A 90 -11.94 -1.99 2.86
CA ALA A 90 -12.73 -2.83 3.75
C ALA A 90 -12.48 -4.33 3.56
N GLY A 91 -11.66 -4.71 2.62
CA GLY A 91 -11.36 -6.12 2.37
C GLY A 91 -12.51 -6.90 1.77
N ARG A 92 -13.42 -6.23 1.08
CA ARG A 92 -14.62 -6.85 0.51
C ARG A 92 -14.53 -6.95 -1.00
N GLY A 93 -14.96 -8.09 -1.53
CA GLY A 93 -15.02 -8.30 -2.96
C GLY A 93 -13.67 -8.62 -3.55
N LYS A 94 -13.53 -8.35 -4.83
CA LYS A 94 -12.31 -8.68 -5.56
C LYS A 94 -11.37 -7.48 -5.56
N MET A 95 -10.08 -7.77 -5.59
CA MET A 95 -9.05 -6.73 -5.60
C MET A 95 -9.15 -5.83 -6.82
N LEU A 96 -9.32 -6.41 -7.99
CA LEU A 96 -9.30 -5.64 -9.24
C LEU A 96 -10.67 -5.58 -9.86
N ARG A 97 -11.02 -4.37 -10.35
CA ARG A 97 -12.24 -4.15 -11.12
C ARG A 97 -11.98 -4.49 -12.58
N LYS A 98 -13.02 -4.85 -13.25
CA LYS A 98 -12.93 -5.09 -14.69
C LYS A 98 -12.93 -3.82 -15.49
#